data_c53696fd1308eb46141110483a343a93
#
_entry.id   c53696fd1308eb46141110483a343a93
#
_cell.length_a   1.000
_cell.length_b   1.000
_cell.length_c   1.000
_cell.angle_alpha   90.00
_cell.angle_beta   90.00
_cell.angle_gamma   90.00
#
_symmetry.space_group_name_H-M   'P 1'
#
loop_
_entity.id
_entity.type
_entity.pdbx_description
1 polymer ?
#
loop_
_entity_poly.entity_id
_entity_poly.type
_entity_poly.pdbx_seq_one_letter_code
_entity_poly.pdbx_strand_id
1 'polypeptide(L)'
;HIDHLAKVGSLAGLDETFEKAKHANKNSPELQAFDRNGMRIDAVEFHPSYHDLMDLAISNQVHNFAWHNEGDSGHLGQSVLTYMFSQAEGGVMCPMAMSYSVVPSLRSTPGIEAEWMPRLMSNNYDPRDIPAAEKTGVLIGMFMTEKQGGSDVRSISTFAVPIENNEGIGASYLLTGHKFFCSAPMCDAFLVLAK
;
A
#
# COMPACT_ATOMS: atom_id res chain seq x y z
N HIS A 1 12.42 20.47 -6.87
CA HIS A 1 11.74 19.24 -7.32
C HIS A 1 12.39 18.63 -8.57
N ILE A 2 12.81 19.45 -9.55
CA ILE A 2 13.33 18.97 -10.85
C ILE A 2 14.49 17.98 -10.67
N ASP A 3 15.46 18.29 -9.80
CA ASP A 3 16.62 17.42 -9.56
C ASP A 3 16.20 16.06 -8.99
N HIS A 4 15.22 16.05 -8.07
CA HIS A 4 14.68 14.80 -7.52
C HIS A 4 13.96 13.98 -8.62
N LEU A 5 13.12 14.63 -9.42
CA LEU A 5 12.42 13.96 -10.53
C LEU A 5 13.41 13.41 -11.55
N ALA A 6 14.44 14.17 -11.91
CA ALA A 6 15.50 13.72 -12.83
C ALA A 6 16.28 12.51 -12.25
N LYS A 7 16.60 12.54 -10.95
CA LYS A 7 17.23 11.41 -10.27
C LYS A 7 16.37 10.16 -10.36
N VAL A 8 15.07 10.26 -10.03
CA VAL A 8 14.16 9.09 -10.05
C VAL A 8 13.97 8.58 -11.48
N GLY A 9 13.83 9.48 -12.45
CA GLY A 9 13.78 9.09 -13.87
C GLY A 9 15.02 8.33 -14.32
N SER A 10 16.21 8.78 -13.89
CA SER A 10 17.46 8.07 -14.19
C SER A 10 17.50 6.67 -13.54
N LEU A 11 17.05 6.53 -12.29
CA LEU A 11 17.00 5.24 -11.58
C LEU A 11 15.98 4.29 -12.22
N ALA A 12 14.79 4.78 -12.54
CA ALA A 12 13.75 3.99 -13.20
C ALA A 12 14.18 3.51 -14.60
N GLY A 13 15.00 4.30 -15.31
CA GLY A 13 15.49 4.00 -16.64
C GLY A 13 16.74 3.10 -16.71
N LEU A 14 17.27 2.62 -15.59
CA LEU A 14 18.42 1.72 -15.59
C LEU A 14 18.05 0.31 -16.10
N ASP A 15 18.94 -0.31 -16.87
CA ASP A 15 18.79 -1.71 -17.30
C ASP A 15 18.61 -2.65 -16.10
N GLU A 16 19.31 -2.39 -14.98
CA GLU A 16 19.17 -3.15 -13.74
C GLU A 16 17.72 -3.09 -13.19
N THR A 17 17.08 -1.92 -13.24
CA THR A 17 15.70 -1.75 -12.78
C THR A 17 14.74 -2.55 -13.68
N PHE A 18 14.92 -2.54 -14.98
CA PHE A 18 14.15 -3.35 -15.92
C PHE A 18 14.36 -4.85 -15.73
N GLU A 19 15.60 -5.30 -15.47
CA GLU A 19 15.85 -6.72 -15.18
C GLU A 19 15.19 -7.14 -13.85
N LYS A 20 15.23 -6.30 -12.81
CA LYS A 20 14.48 -6.55 -11.56
C LYS A 20 12.98 -6.64 -11.82
N ALA A 21 12.42 -5.72 -12.61
CA ALA A 21 11.01 -5.74 -13.00
C ALA A 21 10.64 -7.04 -13.73
N LYS A 22 11.45 -7.46 -14.68
CA LYS A 22 11.27 -8.71 -15.40
C LYS A 22 11.31 -9.94 -14.47
N HIS A 23 12.24 -9.98 -13.51
CA HIS A 23 12.32 -11.06 -12.52
C HIS A 23 11.12 -11.06 -11.59
N ALA A 24 10.69 -9.92 -11.07
CA ALA A 24 9.51 -9.81 -10.22
C ALA A 24 8.23 -10.26 -10.96
N ASN A 25 8.05 -9.84 -12.21
CA ASN A 25 6.88 -10.21 -13.01
C ASN A 25 6.88 -11.68 -13.46
N LYS A 26 8.06 -12.27 -13.67
CA LYS A 26 8.18 -13.69 -14.06
C LYS A 26 7.90 -14.63 -12.88
N ASN A 27 8.22 -14.22 -11.66
CA ASN A 27 8.08 -14.99 -10.44
C ASN A 27 6.91 -14.42 -9.63
N SER A 28 5.71 -14.88 -9.90
CA SER A 28 4.49 -14.45 -9.21
C SER A 28 4.59 -14.70 -7.71
N PRO A 29 3.97 -13.85 -6.87
CA PRO A 29 3.89 -14.10 -5.44
C PRO A 29 3.23 -15.44 -5.11
N GLU A 30 3.73 -16.13 -4.09
CA GLU A 30 3.23 -17.43 -3.65
C GLU A 30 2.57 -17.32 -2.28
N LEU A 31 1.35 -17.85 -2.15
CA LEU A 31 0.67 -17.93 -0.86
C LEU A 31 1.18 -19.13 -0.06
N GLN A 32 1.80 -18.85 1.06
CA GLN A 32 2.17 -19.81 2.09
C GLN A 32 1.05 -19.86 3.15
N ALA A 33 0.00 -20.63 2.88
CA ALA A 33 -1.17 -20.70 3.77
C ALA A 33 -0.84 -21.34 5.13
N PHE A 34 0.08 -22.29 5.14
CA PHE A 34 0.46 -23.05 6.34
C PHE A 34 1.99 -23.16 6.45
N ASP A 35 2.48 -23.20 7.69
CA ASP A 35 3.87 -23.54 7.95
C ASP A 35 4.12 -25.06 7.85
N ARG A 36 5.39 -25.48 8.04
CA ARG A 36 5.79 -26.89 8.01
C ARG A 36 5.13 -27.77 9.08
N ASN A 37 4.52 -27.19 10.09
CA ASN A 37 3.84 -27.90 11.19
C ASN A 37 2.32 -27.92 10.97
N GLY A 38 1.81 -27.38 9.86
CA GLY A 38 0.39 -27.26 9.56
C GLY A 38 -0.32 -26.11 10.28
N MET A 39 0.41 -25.18 10.89
CA MET A 39 -0.15 -23.97 11.49
C MET A 39 -0.43 -22.95 10.40
N ARG A 40 -1.62 -22.36 10.41
CA ARG A 40 -2.02 -21.35 9.44
C ARG A 40 -1.25 -20.06 9.66
N ILE A 41 -0.59 -19.57 8.61
CA ILE A 41 0.23 -18.34 8.62
C ILE A 41 -0.24 -17.30 7.59
N ASP A 42 -0.88 -17.73 6.50
CA ASP A 42 -1.37 -16.86 5.41
C ASP A 42 -0.33 -15.84 4.89
N ALA A 43 0.95 -16.22 4.89
CA ALA A 43 2.04 -15.37 4.42
C ALA A 43 2.08 -15.35 2.88
N VAL A 44 2.49 -14.23 2.31
CA VAL A 44 2.72 -14.10 0.87
C VAL A 44 4.22 -13.89 0.63
N GLU A 45 4.83 -14.82 -0.09
CA GLU A 45 6.24 -14.75 -0.46
C GLU A 45 6.40 -14.07 -1.81
N PHE A 46 7.21 -13.02 -1.84
CA PHE A 46 7.54 -12.28 -3.06
C PHE A 46 8.99 -12.55 -3.46
N HIS A 47 9.26 -12.51 -4.77
CA HIS A 47 10.62 -12.59 -5.28
C HIS A 47 11.49 -11.42 -4.75
N PRO A 48 12.78 -11.63 -4.42
CA PRO A 48 13.66 -10.56 -3.93
C PRO A 48 13.66 -9.29 -4.77
N SER A 49 13.61 -9.42 -6.10
CA SER A 49 13.52 -8.26 -7.01
C SER A 49 12.28 -7.40 -6.80
N TYR A 50 11.16 -7.97 -6.33
CA TYR A 50 9.98 -7.18 -5.94
C TYR A 50 10.31 -6.29 -4.74
N HIS A 51 10.98 -6.83 -3.72
CA HIS A 51 11.40 -6.06 -2.56
C HIS A 51 12.40 -4.96 -2.91
N ASP A 52 13.33 -5.24 -3.84
CA ASP A 52 14.27 -4.22 -4.35
C ASP A 52 13.55 -3.06 -5.04
N LEU A 53 12.51 -3.37 -5.84
CA LEU A 53 11.70 -2.35 -6.53
C LEU A 53 10.84 -1.55 -5.54
N MET A 54 10.29 -2.20 -4.52
CA MET A 54 9.56 -1.54 -3.43
C MET A 54 10.47 -0.58 -2.66
N ASP A 55 11.68 -1.01 -2.30
CA ASP A 55 12.66 -0.16 -1.63
C ASP A 55 13.07 1.01 -2.52
N LEU A 56 13.33 0.78 -3.80
CA LEU A 56 13.64 1.83 -4.76
C LEU A 56 12.52 2.87 -4.86
N ALA A 57 11.26 2.44 -4.90
CA ALA A 57 10.12 3.34 -4.97
C ALA A 57 9.94 4.14 -3.67
N ILE A 58 9.97 3.48 -2.52
CA ILE A 58 9.72 4.10 -1.21
C ILE A 58 10.85 5.05 -0.83
N SER A 59 12.11 4.65 -0.97
CA SER A 59 13.27 5.48 -0.65
C SER A 59 13.38 6.73 -1.53
N ASN A 60 12.71 6.74 -2.70
CA ASN A 60 12.63 7.87 -3.60
C ASN A 60 11.26 8.56 -3.61
N GLN A 61 10.45 8.39 -2.57
CA GLN A 61 9.20 9.13 -2.33
C GLN A 61 8.11 8.91 -3.39
N VAL A 62 8.09 7.79 -4.09
CA VAL A 62 7.08 7.51 -5.13
C VAL A 62 5.67 7.40 -4.54
N HIS A 63 5.53 7.14 -3.23
CA HIS A 63 4.25 7.03 -2.52
C HIS A 63 3.84 8.29 -1.74
N ASN A 64 4.77 9.21 -1.42
CA ASN A 64 4.49 10.27 -0.45
C ASN A 64 5.05 11.66 -0.84
N PHE A 65 5.61 11.81 -2.03
CA PHE A 65 6.23 13.05 -2.48
C PHE A 65 5.33 14.28 -2.34
N ALA A 66 4.06 14.16 -2.75
CA ALA A 66 3.11 15.27 -2.66
C ALA A 66 2.88 15.73 -1.21
N TRP A 67 2.86 14.79 -0.28
CA TRP A 67 2.58 15.05 1.14
C TRP A 67 3.79 15.63 1.90
N HIS A 68 4.99 15.43 1.38
CA HIS A 68 6.20 16.11 1.84
C HIS A 68 6.40 17.49 1.19
N ASN A 69 5.73 17.75 0.08
CA ASN A 69 5.88 18.95 -0.74
C ASN A 69 4.52 19.58 -1.01
N GLU A 70 3.74 19.83 0.04
CA GLU A 70 2.41 20.42 -0.07
C GLU A 70 2.48 21.82 -0.72
N GLY A 71 1.61 22.07 -1.69
CA GLY A 71 1.55 23.28 -2.49
C GLY A 71 1.29 22.98 -3.97
N ASP A 72 1.39 24.00 -4.82
CA ASP A 72 0.95 23.95 -6.21
C ASP A 72 1.64 22.89 -7.09
N SER A 73 2.82 22.43 -6.72
CA SER A 73 3.60 21.46 -7.50
C SER A 73 3.74 20.07 -6.88
N GLY A 74 3.32 19.86 -5.64
CA GLY A 74 3.48 18.57 -4.94
C GLY A 74 2.78 17.42 -5.66
N HIS A 75 1.50 17.58 -5.96
CA HIS A 75 0.71 16.57 -6.68
C HIS A 75 1.13 16.41 -8.14
N LEU A 76 1.61 17.49 -8.79
CA LEU A 76 2.20 17.39 -10.12
C LEU A 76 3.49 16.56 -10.09
N GLY A 77 4.38 16.83 -9.14
CA GLY A 77 5.60 16.04 -8.93
C GLY A 77 5.29 14.57 -8.63
N GLN A 78 4.31 14.28 -7.78
CA GLN A 78 3.82 12.94 -7.52
C GLN A 78 3.35 12.24 -8.80
N SER A 79 2.60 12.94 -9.66
CA SER A 79 2.11 12.38 -10.92
C SER A 79 3.26 12.06 -11.88
N VAL A 80 4.27 12.91 -11.93
CA VAL A 80 5.48 12.68 -12.75
C VAL A 80 6.26 11.47 -12.24
N LEU A 81 6.46 11.33 -10.92
CA LEU A 81 7.12 10.16 -10.32
C LEU A 81 6.36 8.87 -10.64
N THR A 82 5.04 8.89 -10.46
CA THR A 82 4.15 7.77 -10.79
C THR A 82 4.27 7.38 -12.25
N TYR A 83 4.23 8.36 -13.17
CA TYR A 83 4.36 8.13 -14.61
C TYR A 83 5.71 7.49 -14.96
N MET A 84 6.81 8.06 -14.48
CA MET A 84 8.16 7.55 -14.77
C MET A 84 8.38 6.14 -14.21
N PHE A 85 8.04 5.92 -12.95
CA PHE A 85 8.28 4.61 -12.31
C PHE A 85 7.39 3.51 -12.91
N SER A 86 6.19 3.84 -13.34
CA SER A 86 5.28 2.91 -14.05
C SER A 86 5.84 2.39 -15.38
N GLN A 87 6.80 3.10 -16.00
CA GLN A 87 7.49 2.61 -17.20
C GLN A 87 8.43 1.45 -16.88
N ALA A 88 9.00 1.43 -15.68
CA ALA A 88 9.89 0.36 -15.24
C ALA A 88 9.09 -0.84 -14.72
N GLU A 89 8.13 -0.61 -13.80
CA GLU A 89 7.36 -1.67 -13.19
C GLU A 89 5.98 -1.16 -12.70
N GLY A 90 4.91 -1.82 -13.15
CA GLY A 90 3.54 -1.42 -12.83
C GLY A 90 2.98 -2.07 -11.56
N GLY A 91 3.45 -3.24 -11.15
CA GLY A 91 2.91 -4.00 -10.02
C GLY A 91 3.16 -3.31 -8.67
N VAL A 92 4.36 -2.76 -8.45
CA VAL A 92 4.68 -2.01 -7.22
C VAL A 92 3.94 -0.68 -7.14
N MET A 93 3.45 -0.15 -8.26
CA MET A 93 2.71 1.11 -8.26
C MET A 93 1.35 1.01 -7.57
N CYS A 94 0.77 -0.17 -7.45
CA CYS A 94 -0.51 -0.36 -6.74
C CYS A 94 -0.39 -0.02 -5.24
N PRO A 95 0.50 -0.64 -4.45
CA PRO A 95 0.71 -0.25 -3.05
C PRO A 95 1.17 1.21 -2.90
N MET A 96 1.97 1.74 -3.83
CA MET A 96 2.36 3.16 -3.82
C MET A 96 1.14 4.08 -3.97
N ALA A 97 0.27 3.82 -4.96
CA ALA A 97 -0.92 4.61 -5.21
C ALA A 97 -1.93 4.53 -4.05
N MET A 98 -2.13 3.35 -3.47
CA MET A 98 -3.01 3.18 -2.32
C MET A 98 -2.47 3.95 -1.10
N SER A 99 -1.19 3.78 -0.76
CA SER A 99 -0.55 4.50 0.37
C SER A 99 -0.57 6.02 0.18
N TYR A 100 -0.40 6.52 -1.05
CA TYR A 100 -0.59 7.93 -1.37
C TYR A 100 -2.04 8.39 -1.13
N SER A 101 -3.01 7.60 -1.57
CA SER A 101 -4.42 7.98 -1.62
C SER A 101 -5.14 7.89 -0.27
N VAL A 102 -4.60 7.16 0.73
CA VAL A 102 -5.24 7.05 2.05
C VAL A 102 -5.05 8.29 2.91
N VAL A 103 -4.07 9.14 2.63
CA VAL A 103 -3.69 10.29 3.47
C VAL A 103 -4.86 11.23 3.78
N PRO A 104 -5.70 11.64 2.81
CA PRO A 104 -6.85 12.49 3.13
C PRO A 104 -7.85 11.82 4.10
N SER A 105 -8.03 10.50 4.00
CA SER A 105 -8.91 9.75 4.91
C SER A 105 -8.33 9.68 6.32
N LEU A 106 -7.02 9.47 6.47
CA LEU A 106 -6.36 9.48 7.78
C LEU A 106 -6.44 10.86 8.44
N ARG A 107 -6.19 11.92 7.68
CA ARG A 107 -6.26 13.32 8.15
C ARG A 107 -7.65 13.74 8.64
N SER A 108 -8.68 13.08 8.16
CA SER A 108 -10.06 13.31 8.64
C SER A 108 -10.33 12.71 10.02
N THR A 109 -9.40 11.92 10.58
CA THR A 109 -9.56 11.18 11.84
C THR A 109 -8.32 11.37 12.72
N PRO A 110 -8.25 12.45 13.53
CA PRO A 110 -7.01 12.90 14.21
C PRO A 110 -6.27 11.85 15.04
N GLY A 111 -6.99 10.97 15.74
CA GLY A 111 -6.36 9.89 16.53
C GLY A 111 -5.63 8.87 15.64
N ILE A 112 -6.25 8.47 14.53
CA ILE A 112 -5.67 7.54 13.56
C ILE A 112 -4.55 8.20 12.76
N GLU A 113 -4.72 9.48 12.41
CA GLU A 113 -3.66 10.26 11.76
C GLU A 113 -2.37 10.24 12.59
N ALA A 114 -2.47 10.59 13.87
CA ALA A 114 -1.31 10.66 14.75
C ALA A 114 -0.57 9.32 14.89
N GLU A 115 -1.29 8.22 14.84
CA GLU A 115 -0.73 6.86 14.93
C GLU A 115 -0.03 6.43 13.63
N TRP A 116 -0.68 6.63 12.47
CA TRP A 116 -0.25 6.03 11.21
C TRP A 116 0.63 6.92 10.33
N MET A 117 0.38 8.24 10.31
CA MET A 117 1.08 9.16 9.41
C MET A 117 2.61 9.15 9.58
N PRO A 118 3.20 9.10 10.78
CA PRO A 118 4.66 9.13 10.90
C PRO A 118 5.35 7.98 10.16
N ARG A 119 4.75 6.78 10.17
CA ARG A 119 5.31 5.61 9.49
C ARG A 119 4.93 5.55 8.02
N LEU A 120 3.73 6.00 7.66
CA LEU A 120 3.29 6.09 6.26
C LEU A 120 4.12 7.11 5.47
N MET A 121 4.58 8.19 6.13
CA MET A 121 5.44 9.21 5.52
C MET A 121 6.94 8.83 5.55
N SER A 122 7.29 7.68 6.11
CA SER A 122 8.67 7.19 6.11
C SER A 122 9.15 6.84 4.69
N ASN A 123 10.42 7.11 4.42
CA ASN A 123 11.09 6.69 3.19
C ASN A 123 11.88 5.38 3.38
N ASN A 124 11.59 4.63 4.45
CA ASN A 124 12.18 3.32 4.72
C ASN A 124 11.20 2.22 4.37
N TYR A 125 11.58 1.34 3.48
CA TYR A 125 10.83 0.12 3.20
C TYR A 125 11.09 -0.93 4.28
N ASP A 126 10.03 -1.46 4.88
CA ASP A 126 10.13 -2.50 5.91
C ASP A 126 9.27 -3.72 5.51
N PRO A 127 9.87 -4.73 4.85
CA PRO A 127 9.15 -5.91 4.34
C PRO A 127 8.79 -6.93 5.42
N ARG A 128 9.19 -6.73 6.69
CA ARG A 128 8.98 -7.72 7.75
C ARG A 128 7.50 -7.90 8.04
N ASP A 129 7.07 -9.13 8.26
CA ASP A 129 5.71 -9.45 8.74
C ASP A 129 5.68 -9.39 10.29
N ILE A 130 5.56 -8.17 10.80
CA ILE A 130 5.52 -7.84 12.23
C ILE A 130 4.46 -6.75 12.48
N PRO A 131 4.01 -6.54 13.72
CA PRO A 131 3.07 -5.47 14.05
C PRO A 131 3.54 -4.11 13.52
N ALA A 132 2.62 -3.34 12.92
CA ALA A 132 2.92 -2.03 12.32
C ALA A 132 3.60 -1.05 13.29
N ALA A 133 3.31 -1.16 14.59
CA ALA A 133 3.94 -0.35 15.64
C ALA A 133 5.47 -0.57 15.75
N GLU A 134 5.97 -1.72 15.32
CA GLU A 134 7.38 -2.12 15.38
C GLU A 134 8.14 -1.85 14.07
N LYS A 135 7.42 -1.39 13.03
CA LYS A 135 7.99 -1.09 11.71
C LYS A 135 8.54 0.32 11.61
N THR A 136 9.54 0.49 10.76
CA THR A 136 10.13 1.78 10.42
C THR A 136 9.37 2.51 9.29
N GLY A 137 8.61 1.80 8.50
CA GLY A 137 7.72 2.31 7.46
C GLY A 137 6.57 1.34 7.25
N VAL A 138 5.40 1.87 6.88
CA VAL A 138 4.18 1.08 6.64
C VAL A 138 3.56 1.41 5.29
N LEU A 139 2.78 0.46 4.78
CA LEU A 139 1.94 0.61 3.61
C LEU A 139 0.48 0.40 3.99
N ILE A 140 -0.42 1.15 3.37
CA ILE A 140 -1.86 1.03 3.60
C ILE A 140 -2.56 0.72 2.28
N GLY A 141 -3.29 -0.38 2.27
CA GLY A 141 -4.09 -0.82 1.14
C GLY A 141 -5.55 -0.39 1.20
N MET A 142 -6.33 -0.78 0.20
CA MET A 142 -7.77 -0.49 0.11
C MET A 142 -8.53 -1.70 -0.41
N PHE A 143 -9.57 -2.14 0.33
CA PHE A 143 -10.44 -3.25 -0.04
C PHE A 143 -11.88 -2.74 -0.15
N MET A 144 -12.25 -2.25 -1.31
CA MET A 144 -13.57 -1.65 -1.56
C MET A 144 -14.48 -2.57 -2.34
N THR A 145 -13.96 -3.21 -3.39
CA THR A 145 -14.71 -4.01 -4.36
C THR A 145 -15.20 -5.33 -3.76
N GLU A 146 -16.37 -5.78 -4.23
CA GLU A 146 -16.90 -7.12 -3.99
C GLU A 146 -17.25 -7.78 -5.33
N LYS A 147 -17.50 -9.09 -5.37
CA LYS A 147 -17.76 -9.83 -6.62
C LYS A 147 -18.91 -9.25 -7.45
N GLN A 148 -19.96 -8.75 -6.79
CA GLN A 148 -21.15 -8.20 -7.43
C GLN A 148 -20.97 -6.75 -7.91
N GLY A 149 -19.92 -6.05 -7.48
CA GLY A 149 -19.73 -4.67 -7.90
C GLY A 149 -18.48 -3.98 -7.34
N GLY A 150 -17.84 -3.21 -8.22
CA GLY A 150 -16.79 -2.25 -7.88
C GLY A 150 -17.20 -0.84 -8.29
N SER A 151 -17.94 -0.69 -9.40
CA SER A 151 -18.53 0.60 -9.84
C SER A 151 -19.70 1.04 -8.97
N ASP A 152 -20.43 0.11 -8.39
CA ASP A 152 -21.50 0.38 -7.41
C ASP A 152 -21.10 -0.15 -6.03
N VAL A 153 -20.31 0.61 -5.32
CA VAL A 153 -19.89 0.29 -3.93
C VAL A 153 -21.03 0.43 -2.91
N ARG A 154 -22.18 0.99 -3.28
CA ARG A 154 -23.35 1.04 -2.41
C ARG A 154 -24.05 -0.32 -2.29
N SER A 155 -23.85 -1.20 -3.27
CA SER A 155 -24.37 -2.57 -3.29
C SER A 155 -23.54 -3.56 -2.46
N ILE A 156 -22.52 -3.11 -1.73
CA ILE A 156 -21.68 -3.99 -0.90
C ILE A 156 -22.53 -4.79 0.10
N SER A 157 -22.07 -6.00 0.37
CA SER A 157 -22.68 -6.93 1.33
C SER A 157 -21.87 -7.10 2.61
N THR A 158 -20.61 -6.66 2.62
CA THR A 158 -19.80 -6.63 3.84
C THR A 158 -20.46 -5.75 4.88
N PHE A 159 -20.57 -6.25 6.10
CA PHE A 159 -21.12 -5.50 7.23
C PHE A 159 -20.17 -5.55 8.43
N ALA A 160 -20.30 -4.56 9.30
CA ALA A 160 -19.53 -4.37 10.51
C ALA A 160 -20.46 -4.40 11.73
N VAL A 161 -20.18 -5.25 12.70
CA VAL A 161 -20.92 -5.30 13.96
C VAL A 161 -19.98 -4.84 15.07
N PRO A 162 -20.36 -3.84 15.88
CA PRO A 162 -19.51 -3.38 16.97
C PRO A 162 -19.31 -4.51 18.01
N ILE A 163 -18.08 -4.62 18.50
CA ILE A 163 -17.76 -5.48 19.63
C ILE A 163 -18.06 -4.67 20.89
N GLU A 164 -18.66 -5.19 21.92
CA GLU A 164 -18.85 -4.51 23.22
C GLU A 164 -19.82 -3.30 23.23
N ASN A 165 -20.83 -3.25 22.37
CA ASN A 165 -21.79 -2.13 22.31
C ASN A 165 -21.16 -0.71 22.25
N ASN A 166 -19.96 -0.61 21.73
CA ASN A 166 -19.22 0.64 21.54
C ASN A 166 -19.18 0.95 20.03
N GLU A 167 -19.75 2.07 19.63
CA GLU A 167 -19.85 2.50 18.23
C GLU A 167 -19.07 3.79 18.00
N GLY A 168 -18.58 3.96 16.79
CA GLY A 168 -17.93 5.20 16.35
C GLY A 168 -16.45 5.08 16.13
N ILE A 169 -15.78 6.22 16.06
CA ILE A 169 -14.35 6.31 15.75
C ILE A 169 -13.52 5.68 16.88
N GLY A 170 -12.62 4.77 16.51
CA GLY A 170 -11.76 4.06 17.47
C GLY A 170 -12.40 2.81 18.09
N ALA A 171 -13.68 2.53 17.82
CA ALA A 171 -14.32 1.30 18.26
C ALA A 171 -13.85 0.08 17.44
N SER A 172 -13.89 -1.10 18.05
CA SER A 172 -13.59 -2.37 17.38
C SER A 172 -14.86 -2.98 16.79
N TYR A 173 -14.76 -3.51 15.58
CA TYR A 173 -15.87 -4.13 14.86
C TYR A 173 -15.50 -5.52 14.35
N LEU A 174 -16.47 -6.42 14.36
CA LEU A 174 -16.39 -7.69 13.65
C LEU A 174 -16.87 -7.50 12.22
N LEU A 175 -15.96 -7.70 11.24
CA LEU A 175 -16.29 -7.63 9.83
C LEU A 175 -16.72 -9.00 9.30
N THR A 176 -17.83 -9.03 8.56
CA THR A 176 -18.28 -10.23 7.85
C THR A 176 -18.57 -9.87 6.39
N GLY A 177 -17.90 -10.54 5.46
CA GLY A 177 -18.07 -10.28 4.04
C GLY A 177 -16.96 -10.90 3.20
N HIS A 178 -17.01 -10.64 1.89
CA HIS A 178 -16.02 -11.12 0.94
C HIS A 178 -15.60 -9.97 0.04
N LYS A 179 -14.42 -9.41 0.29
CA LYS A 179 -13.81 -8.43 -0.59
C LYS A 179 -13.11 -9.13 -1.75
N PHE A 180 -13.13 -8.48 -2.90
CA PHE A 180 -12.54 -8.94 -4.14
C PHE A 180 -11.59 -7.88 -4.69
N PHE A 181 -10.58 -8.28 -5.45
CA PHE A 181 -9.57 -7.35 -5.95
C PHE A 181 -8.76 -6.68 -4.83
N CYS A 182 -8.34 -7.48 -3.85
CA CYS A 182 -7.57 -7.03 -2.69
C CYS A 182 -6.08 -7.03 -3.03
N SER A 183 -5.62 -5.95 -3.66
CA SER A 183 -4.21 -5.80 -4.04
C SER A 183 -3.31 -5.58 -2.84
N ALA A 184 -2.05 -6.00 -2.96
CA ALA A 184 -1.00 -5.80 -1.96
C ALA A 184 -1.40 -6.32 -0.56
N PRO A 185 -1.67 -7.62 -0.41
CA PRO A 185 -2.14 -8.21 0.85
C PRO A 185 -1.11 -8.11 1.99
N MET A 186 0.15 -7.78 1.67
CA MET A 186 1.22 -7.55 2.65
C MET A 186 1.20 -6.14 3.25
N CYS A 187 0.26 -5.27 2.88
CA CYS A 187 0.12 -3.96 3.54
C CYS A 187 -0.21 -4.10 5.03
N ASP A 188 0.21 -3.13 5.82
CA ASP A 188 0.13 -3.14 7.29
C ASP A 188 -1.26 -2.79 7.81
N ALA A 189 -2.06 -2.11 7.00
CA ALA A 189 -3.45 -1.79 7.26
C ALA A 189 -4.23 -1.62 5.95
N PHE A 190 -5.57 -1.58 6.06
CA PHE A 190 -6.45 -1.45 4.91
C PHE A 190 -7.63 -0.54 5.21
N LEU A 191 -7.98 0.34 4.28
CA LEU A 191 -9.30 0.97 4.27
C LEU A 191 -10.31 -0.01 3.68
N VAL A 192 -11.35 -0.32 4.44
CA VAL A 192 -12.39 -1.28 4.05
C VAL A 192 -13.76 -0.61 4.11
N LEU A 193 -14.58 -0.79 3.08
CA LEU A 193 -15.98 -0.37 3.12
C LEU A 193 -16.85 -1.48 3.72
N ALA A 194 -17.65 -1.14 4.71
CA ALA A 194 -18.67 -2.00 5.34
C ALA A 194 -19.94 -1.19 5.66
N LYS A 195 -21.07 -1.90 5.83
CA LYS A 195 -22.34 -1.35 6.32
C LYS A 195 -22.47 -1.57 7.80
#